data_8b546f6cf8662edb7fd7902b92d11d76
#
_entry.id   8b546f6cf8662edb7fd7902b92d11d76
#
_cell.length_a   1.000
_cell.length_b   1.000
_cell.length_c   1.000
_cell.angle_alpha   90.00
_cell.angle_beta   90.00
_cell.angle_gamma   90.00
#
_symmetry.space_group_name_H-M   'P 1'
#
loop_
_entity.id
_entity.type
_entity.pdbx_description
1 polymer ?
#
loop_
_entity_poly.entity_id
_entity_poly.type
_entity_poly.pdbx_seq_one_letter_code
_entity_poly.pdbx_strand_id
1 'polypeptide(L)'
;MKIGIVVAEWNEQITEGLYKGAMQALNNCGCTNVIRKDVPGSFELPLGAQYLLEYTDLDAVICLGSVIQGETKHFDFICEGTALGIKDVSLKYNKPVIFGVLTDNTLQQAIDRSGGKHGNKGTEAAVTAIKMVALQKELQ
;
A
#
# COMPACT_ATOMS: atom_id res chain seq x y z
N MET A 1 -16.05 -8.59 0.53
CA MET A 1 -14.93 -7.73 0.95
C MET A 1 -14.63 -6.72 -0.15
N LYS A 2 -14.58 -5.45 0.20
CA LYS A 2 -14.28 -4.35 -0.71
C LYS A 2 -12.94 -3.73 -0.32
N ILE A 3 -11.99 -3.72 -1.25
CA ILE A 3 -10.63 -3.25 -0.99
C ILE A 3 -10.31 -2.07 -1.91
N GLY A 4 -9.74 -1.02 -1.32
CA GLY A 4 -9.15 0.07 -2.08
C GLY A 4 -7.65 -0.10 -2.20
N ILE A 5 -7.10 0.26 -3.34
CA ILE A 5 -5.64 0.29 -3.53
C ILE A 5 -5.27 1.69 -4.00
N VAL A 6 -4.41 2.35 -3.24
CA VAL A 6 -3.86 3.66 -3.60
C VAL A 6 -2.43 3.44 -4.08
N VAL A 7 -2.12 3.91 -5.28
CA VAL A 7 -0.83 3.68 -5.92
C VAL A 7 -0.14 5.02 -6.17
N ALA A 8 1.10 5.15 -5.69
CA ALA A 8 1.91 6.33 -5.98
C ALA A 8 2.46 6.25 -7.40
N GLU A 9 2.42 7.37 -8.12
CA GLU A 9 2.85 7.43 -9.53
C GLU A 9 4.38 7.39 -9.69
N TRP A 10 5.13 7.94 -8.72
CA TRP A 10 6.59 7.92 -8.74
C TRP A 10 7.12 6.48 -8.69
N ASN A 11 8.15 6.21 -9.51
CA ASN A 11 8.74 4.88 -9.66
C ASN A 11 7.73 3.87 -10.20
N GLU A 12 7.08 4.21 -11.29
CA GLU A 12 5.96 3.47 -11.88
C GLU A 12 6.26 2.00 -12.12
N GLN A 13 7.45 1.67 -12.62
CA GLN A 13 7.85 0.28 -12.84
C GLN A 13 7.72 -0.55 -11.55
N ILE A 14 8.16 0.02 -10.44
CA ILE A 14 8.12 -0.65 -9.14
C ILE A 14 6.68 -0.73 -8.62
N THR A 15 5.96 0.38 -8.64
CA THR A 15 4.59 0.41 -8.09
C THR A 15 3.63 -0.45 -8.91
N GLU A 16 3.81 -0.55 -10.22
CA GLU A 16 3.01 -1.48 -11.04
C GLU A 16 3.33 -2.94 -10.72
N GLY A 17 4.59 -3.26 -10.43
CA GLY A 17 4.97 -4.59 -9.96
C GLY A 17 4.31 -4.93 -8.63
N LEU A 18 4.29 -3.98 -7.70
CA LEU A 18 3.60 -4.13 -6.41
C LEU A 18 2.09 -4.33 -6.61
N TYR A 19 1.50 -3.55 -7.49
CA TYR A 19 0.07 -3.64 -7.80
C TYR A 19 -0.30 -5.01 -8.37
N LYS A 20 0.50 -5.53 -9.31
CA LYS A 20 0.28 -6.87 -9.88
C LYS A 20 0.32 -7.93 -8.79
N GLY A 21 1.29 -7.86 -7.89
CA GLY A 21 1.39 -8.80 -6.77
C GLY A 21 0.19 -8.72 -5.84
N ALA A 22 -0.25 -7.51 -5.51
CA ALA A 22 -1.42 -7.31 -4.67
C ALA A 22 -2.69 -7.87 -5.32
N MET A 23 -2.92 -7.57 -6.59
CA MET A 23 -4.10 -8.06 -7.33
C MET A 23 -4.11 -9.57 -7.44
N GLN A 24 -2.96 -10.19 -7.69
CA GLN A 24 -2.87 -11.65 -7.75
C GLN A 24 -3.26 -12.28 -6.41
N ALA A 25 -2.76 -11.74 -5.30
CA ALA A 25 -3.09 -12.25 -3.98
C ALA A 25 -4.59 -12.08 -3.66
N LEU A 26 -5.17 -10.91 -4.00
CA LEU A 26 -6.59 -10.66 -3.79
C LEU A 26 -7.44 -11.61 -4.62
N ASN A 27 -7.10 -11.80 -5.90
CA ASN A 27 -7.83 -12.71 -6.77
C ASN A 27 -7.76 -14.16 -6.28
N ASN A 28 -6.60 -14.59 -5.79
CA ASN A 28 -6.42 -15.95 -5.25
C ASN A 28 -7.29 -16.19 -4.01
N CYS A 29 -7.63 -15.13 -3.29
CA CYS A 29 -8.52 -15.20 -2.11
C CYS A 29 -9.99 -14.93 -2.46
N GLY A 30 -10.32 -14.80 -3.74
CA GLY A 30 -11.68 -14.54 -4.18
C GLY A 30 -12.16 -13.11 -3.99
N CYS A 31 -11.24 -12.18 -3.68
CA CYS A 31 -11.57 -10.76 -3.53
C CYS A 31 -11.46 -10.06 -4.88
N THR A 32 -12.60 -9.80 -5.52
CA THR A 32 -12.67 -9.20 -6.85
C THR A 32 -13.22 -7.78 -6.86
N ASN A 33 -13.74 -7.31 -5.72
CA ASN A 33 -14.28 -5.96 -5.60
C ASN A 33 -13.18 -5.01 -5.14
N VAL A 34 -12.43 -4.49 -6.10
CA VAL A 34 -11.24 -3.66 -5.85
C VAL A 34 -11.36 -2.35 -6.61
N ILE A 35 -11.07 -1.25 -5.91
CA ILE A 35 -11.01 0.09 -6.48
C ILE A 35 -9.55 0.55 -6.43
N ARG A 36 -9.00 0.98 -7.58
CA ARG A 36 -7.67 1.59 -7.63
C ARG A 36 -7.79 3.09 -7.83
N LYS A 37 -7.00 3.85 -7.07
CA LYS A 37 -6.79 5.29 -7.28
C LYS A 37 -5.31 5.60 -7.19
N ASP A 38 -4.86 6.53 -8.02
CA ASP A 38 -3.46 6.91 -8.10
C ASP A 38 -3.24 8.28 -7.45
N VAL A 39 -2.10 8.44 -6.78
CA VAL A 39 -1.67 9.70 -6.16
C VAL A 39 -0.26 10.06 -6.66
N PRO A 40 0.14 11.34 -6.61
CA PRO A 40 1.42 11.75 -7.18
C PRO A 40 2.64 11.03 -6.61
N GLY A 41 2.75 10.95 -5.29
CA GLY A 41 3.89 10.34 -4.64
C GLY A 41 3.51 9.62 -3.36
N SER A 42 4.50 8.99 -2.71
CA SER A 42 4.24 8.21 -1.50
C SER A 42 3.73 9.09 -0.34
N PHE A 43 4.15 10.35 -0.28
CA PHE A 43 3.70 11.26 0.77
C PHE A 43 2.20 11.53 0.71
N GLU A 44 1.56 11.39 -0.45
CA GLU A 44 0.13 11.59 -0.64
C GLU A 44 -0.71 10.32 -0.42
N LEU A 45 -0.06 9.17 -0.16
CA LEU A 45 -0.77 7.92 0.10
C LEU A 45 -1.70 7.99 1.31
N PRO A 46 -1.28 8.58 2.46
CA PRO A 46 -2.19 8.68 3.60
C PRO A 46 -3.48 9.45 3.28
N LEU A 47 -3.36 10.59 2.62
CA LEU A 47 -4.54 11.38 2.27
C LEU A 47 -5.40 10.67 1.22
N GLY A 48 -4.78 10.01 0.25
CA GLY A 48 -5.49 9.20 -0.73
C GLY A 48 -6.30 8.08 -0.08
N ALA A 49 -5.70 7.39 0.89
CA ALA A 49 -6.39 6.37 1.67
C ALA A 49 -7.54 6.96 2.48
N GLN A 50 -7.33 8.11 3.10
CA GLN A 50 -8.37 8.81 3.85
C GLN A 50 -9.55 9.19 2.95
N TYR A 51 -9.28 9.72 1.75
CA TYR A 51 -10.33 10.03 0.78
C TYR A 51 -11.16 8.79 0.43
N LEU A 52 -10.51 7.67 0.17
CA LEU A 52 -11.22 6.43 -0.16
C LEU A 52 -12.10 5.95 1.00
N LEU A 53 -11.59 6.01 2.22
CA LEU A 53 -12.36 5.58 3.40
C LEU A 53 -13.51 6.53 3.71
N GLU A 54 -13.36 7.81 3.41
CA GLU A 54 -14.38 8.82 3.70
C GLU A 54 -15.49 8.85 2.65
N TYR A 55 -15.12 8.71 1.38
CA TYR A 55 -16.05 8.91 0.26
C TYR A 55 -16.54 7.61 -0.38
N THR A 56 -16.03 6.46 0.02
CA THR A 56 -16.48 5.16 -0.48
C THR A 56 -16.62 4.17 0.68
N ASP A 57 -17.33 3.07 0.42
CA ASP A 57 -17.53 2.03 1.44
C ASP A 57 -16.52 0.90 1.22
N LEU A 58 -15.46 0.87 2.03
CA LEU A 58 -14.37 -0.11 1.91
C LEU A 58 -14.11 -0.81 3.23
N ASP A 59 -13.66 -2.06 3.14
CA ASP A 59 -13.22 -2.84 4.29
C ASP A 59 -11.76 -2.58 4.66
N ALA A 60 -10.92 -2.26 3.67
CA ALA A 60 -9.52 -1.96 3.88
C ALA A 60 -8.95 -1.17 2.71
N VAL A 61 -7.81 -0.53 2.92
CA VAL A 61 -7.05 0.16 1.87
C VAL A 61 -5.61 -0.33 1.90
N ILE A 62 -5.07 -0.62 0.73
CA ILE A 62 -3.66 -0.97 0.54
C ILE A 62 -2.95 0.23 -0.10
N CYS A 63 -1.87 0.70 0.51
CA CYS A 63 -1.07 1.79 -0.02
C CYS A 63 0.21 1.24 -0.63
N LEU A 64 0.42 1.49 -1.92
CA LEU A 64 1.58 1.01 -2.66
C LEU A 64 2.42 2.18 -3.15
N GLY A 65 3.68 2.16 -2.78
CA GLY A 65 4.63 3.19 -3.17
C GLY A 65 6.06 2.68 -3.15
N SER A 66 6.97 3.48 -3.66
CA SER A 66 8.40 3.15 -3.64
C SER A 66 9.19 4.45 -3.48
N VAL A 67 9.96 4.53 -2.42
CA VAL A 67 10.86 5.65 -2.16
C VAL A 67 12.28 5.11 -2.20
N ILE A 68 13.11 5.69 -3.07
CA ILE A 68 14.50 5.27 -3.23
C ILE A 68 15.40 6.37 -2.70
N GLN A 69 16.35 5.99 -1.86
CA GLN A 69 17.25 6.95 -1.22
C GLN A 69 18.06 7.74 -2.25
N GLY A 70 18.05 9.06 -2.08
CA GLY A 70 18.89 9.98 -2.85
C GLY A 70 20.02 10.54 -1.99
N GLU A 71 20.55 11.69 -2.39
CA GLU A 71 21.69 12.34 -1.72
C GLU A 71 21.32 13.18 -0.52
N THR A 72 20.02 13.46 -0.33
CA THR A 72 19.54 14.37 0.71
C THR A 72 18.67 13.65 1.72
N LYS A 73 18.29 14.36 2.78
CA LYS A 73 17.39 13.85 3.83
C LYS A 73 15.93 13.75 3.39
N HIS A 74 15.61 14.15 2.17
CA HIS A 74 14.25 14.06 1.61
C HIS A 74 13.67 12.65 1.78
N PHE A 75 14.49 11.62 1.50
CA PHE A 75 14.11 10.22 1.67
C PHE A 75 13.58 9.94 3.08
N ASP A 76 14.31 10.37 4.11
CA ASP A 76 13.94 10.10 5.51
C ASP A 76 12.61 10.75 5.86
N PHE A 77 12.40 12.00 5.46
CA PHE A 77 11.15 12.72 5.74
C PHE A 77 9.96 12.09 5.03
N ILE A 78 10.13 11.69 3.77
CA ILE A 78 9.06 11.05 3.00
C ILE A 78 8.70 9.69 3.60
N CYS A 79 9.69 8.86 3.92
CA CYS A 79 9.45 7.54 4.48
C CYS A 79 8.75 7.64 5.84
N GLU A 80 9.25 8.49 6.72
CA GLU A 80 8.68 8.66 8.06
C GLU A 80 7.28 9.24 8.00
N GLY A 81 7.08 10.32 7.24
CA GLY A 81 5.77 10.96 7.08
C GLY A 81 4.73 10.01 6.48
N THR A 82 5.12 9.24 5.47
CA THR A 82 4.25 8.25 4.85
C THR A 82 3.84 7.16 5.84
N ALA A 83 4.81 6.60 6.55
CA ALA A 83 4.55 5.51 7.52
C ALA A 83 3.65 5.99 8.66
N LEU A 84 3.95 7.12 9.27
CA LEU A 84 3.14 7.69 10.35
C LEU A 84 1.74 8.07 9.86
N GLY A 85 1.64 8.67 8.68
CA GLY A 85 0.37 9.07 8.10
C GLY A 85 -0.55 7.88 7.81
N ILE A 86 -0.02 6.82 7.25
CA ILE A 86 -0.80 5.59 6.98
C ILE A 86 -1.31 4.99 8.30
N LYS A 87 -0.46 4.90 9.29
CA LYS A 87 -0.84 4.42 10.62
C LYS A 87 -1.94 5.29 11.22
N ASP A 88 -1.83 6.62 11.13
CA ASP A 88 -2.82 7.55 11.67
C ASP A 88 -4.19 7.39 11.00
N VAL A 89 -4.23 7.24 9.68
CA VAL A 89 -5.49 7.02 8.94
C VAL A 89 -6.13 5.71 9.38
N SER A 90 -5.34 4.65 9.52
CA SER A 90 -5.83 3.34 9.94
C SER A 90 -6.51 3.42 11.32
N LEU A 91 -5.88 4.06 12.28
CA LEU A 91 -6.44 4.19 13.62
C LEU A 91 -7.64 5.14 13.65
N LYS A 92 -7.62 6.21 12.86
CA LYS A 92 -8.73 7.17 12.79
C LYS A 92 -10.04 6.51 12.32
N TYR A 93 -9.97 5.69 11.29
CA TYR A 93 -11.15 5.06 10.70
C TYR A 93 -11.45 3.67 11.27
N ASN A 94 -10.57 3.16 12.12
CA ASN A 94 -10.69 1.80 12.67
C ASN A 94 -10.85 0.75 11.56
N LYS A 95 -10.06 0.89 10.52
CA LYS A 95 -10.02 -0.01 9.37
C LYS A 95 -8.58 -0.26 8.94
N PRO A 96 -8.26 -1.43 8.38
CA PRO A 96 -6.91 -1.70 7.91
C PRO A 96 -6.52 -0.74 6.80
N VAL A 97 -5.41 -0.03 6.98
CA VAL A 97 -4.72 0.74 5.94
C VAL A 97 -3.29 0.22 5.93
N ILE A 98 -2.91 -0.43 4.86
CA ILE A 98 -1.71 -1.25 4.83
C ILE A 98 -0.54 -0.51 4.19
N PHE A 99 0.59 -0.55 4.87
CA PHE A 99 1.85 0.04 4.41
C PHE A 99 2.54 -0.91 3.43
N GLY A 100 2.26 -0.74 2.15
CA GLY A 100 2.93 -1.48 1.07
C GLY A 100 3.94 -0.60 0.34
N VAL A 101 4.75 0.13 1.09
CA VAL A 101 5.70 1.10 0.55
C VAL A 101 7.11 0.56 0.72
N LEU A 102 7.84 0.46 -0.40
CA LEU A 102 9.26 0.12 -0.37
C LEU A 102 10.08 1.35 -0.03
N THR A 103 11.07 1.17 0.84
CA THR A 103 11.96 2.23 1.30
C THR A 103 13.39 1.73 1.13
N ASP A 104 13.86 1.72 -0.13
CA ASP A 104 15.10 1.07 -0.50
C ASP A 104 16.23 2.06 -0.72
N ASN A 105 17.45 1.61 -0.57
CA ASN A 105 18.64 2.42 -0.82
C ASN A 105 18.95 2.52 -2.31
N THR A 106 18.57 1.50 -3.09
CA THR A 106 18.87 1.43 -4.53
C THR A 106 17.65 0.96 -5.33
N LEU A 107 17.64 1.30 -6.62
CA LEU A 107 16.62 0.83 -7.55
C LEU A 107 16.62 -0.70 -7.63
N GLN A 108 17.78 -1.33 -7.63
CA GLN A 108 17.85 -2.80 -7.70
C GLN A 108 17.16 -3.46 -6.51
N GLN A 109 17.32 -2.89 -5.31
CA GLN A 109 16.61 -3.40 -4.13
C GLN A 109 15.10 -3.31 -4.30
N ALA A 110 14.62 -2.22 -4.89
CA ALA A 110 13.19 -2.04 -5.16
C ALA A 110 12.68 -3.06 -6.20
N ILE A 111 13.43 -3.27 -7.27
CA ILE A 111 13.10 -4.28 -8.28
C ILE A 111 13.04 -5.67 -7.64
N ASP A 112 14.01 -6.01 -6.81
CA ASP A 112 14.09 -7.31 -6.16
C ASP A 112 12.88 -7.58 -5.25
N ARG A 113 12.22 -6.54 -4.72
CA ARG A 113 11.12 -6.64 -3.76
C ARG A 113 9.75 -6.33 -4.35
N SER A 114 9.69 -6.06 -5.66
CA SER A 114 8.44 -5.78 -6.38
C SER A 114 8.11 -6.85 -7.42
N GLY A 115 8.48 -8.09 -7.13
CA GLY A 115 8.28 -9.24 -8.01
C GLY A 115 9.59 -9.84 -8.52
N GLY A 116 10.73 -9.41 -7.98
CA GLY A 116 12.05 -9.95 -8.30
C GLY A 116 12.47 -11.05 -7.32
N LYS A 117 13.79 -11.17 -7.11
CA LYS A 117 14.35 -12.32 -6.35
C LYS A 117 13.98 -12.35 -4.87
N HIS A 118 13.55 -11.25 -4.27
CA HIS A 118 13.13 -11.18 -2.86
C HIS A 118 11.60 -11.10 -2.71
N GLY A 119 10.85 -11.53 -3.71
CA GLY A 119 9.40 -11.60 -3.63
C GLY A 119 8.70 -10.30 -4.00
N ASN A 120 7.52 -10.09 -3.43
CA ASN A 120 6.68 -8.95 -3.79
C ASN A 120 6.01 -8.37 -2.54
N LYS A 121 6.37 -7.14 -2.20
CA LYS A 121 5.80 -6.41 -1.06
C LYS A 121 4.30 -6.14 -1.24
N GLY A 122 3.84 -5.98 -2.48
CA GLY A 122 2.42 -5.80 -2.77
C GLY A 122 1.60 -7.04 -2.43
N THR A 123 2.13 -8.21 -2.73
CA THR A 123 1.52 -9.49 -2.34
C THR A 123 1.39 -9.57 -0.82
N GLU A 124 2.46 -9.25 -0.09
CA GLU A 124 2.47 -9.26 1.37
C GLU A 124 1.44 -8.27 1.94
N ALA A 125 1.36 -7.08 1.35
CA ALA A 125 0.41 -6.06 1.78
C ALA A 125 -1.04 -6.53 1.59
N ALA A 126 -1.35 -7.17 0.47
CA ALA A 126 -2.68 -7.70 0.21
C ALA A 126 -3.05 -8.80 1.21
N VAL A 127 -2.14 -9.72 1.48
CA VAL A 127 -2.36 -10.78 2.49
C VAL A 127 -2.59 -10.17 3.87
N THR A 128 -1.83 -9.14 4.23
CA THR A 128 -2.00 -8.44 5.50
C THR A 128 -3.39 -7.79 5.59
N ALA A 129 -3.84 -7.14 4.51
CA ALA A 129 -5.18 -6.54 4.47
C ALA A 129 -6.27 -7.59 4.71
N ILE A 130 -6.19 -8.73 4.03
CA ILE A 130 -7.16 -9.82 4.17
C ILE A 130 -7.19 -10.33 5.60
N LYS A 131 -6.02 -10.56 6.20
CA LYS A 131 -5.91 -11.05 7.58
C LYS A 131 -6.49 -10.05 8.58
N MET A 132 -6.24 -8.76 8.39
CA MET A 132 -6.74 -7.72 9.30
C MET A 132 -8.25 -7.53 9.18
N VAL A 133 -8.80 -7.62 7.97
CA VAL A 133 -10.26 -7.60 7.79
C VAL A 133 -10.89 -8.82 8.46
N ALA A 134 -10.30 -10.00 8.30
CA ALA A 134 -10.80 -11.22 8.93
C ALA A 134 -10.78 -11.09 10.46
N LEU A 135 -9.70 -10.56 11.03
CA LEU A 135 -9.60 -10.35 12.46
C LEU A 135 -10.69 -9.39 12.96
N GLN A 136 -10.94 -8.30 12.28
CA GLN A 136 -11.97 -7.35 12.67
C GLN A 136 -13.35 -8.00 12.68
N LYS A 137 -13.67 -8.78 11.66
CA LYS A 137 -14.96 -9.50 11.58
C LYS A 137 -15.11 -10.54 12.67
N GLU A 138 -14.03 -11.22 13.02
CA GLU A 138 -14.04 -12.22 14.10
C GLU A 138 -14.38 -11.58 15.45
N LEU A 139 -13.95 -10.34 15.69
CA LEU A 139 -14.14 -9.63 16.95
C LEU A 139 -15.48 -8.85 17.03
N GLN A 140 -16.17 -8.72 15.93
CA GLN A 140 -17.46 -8.01 15.87
C GLN A 140 -18.67 -8.86 16.34
#